data_8d7792ae387efe0debc87f5e67a1e40a
#
_entry.id   8d7792ae387efe0debc87f5e67a1e40a
#
_cell.length_a   1.000
_cell.length_b   1.000
_cell.length_c   1.000
_cell.angle_alpha   90.00
_cell.angle_beta   90.00
_cell.angle_gamma   90.00
#
_symmetry.space_group_name_H-M   'P 1'
#
loop_
_entity.id
_entity.type
_entity.pdbx_description
1 polymer ?
#
loop_
_entity_poly.entity_id
_entity_poly.type
_entity_poly.pdbx_seq_one_letter_code
_entity_poly.pdbx_strand_id
1 'polypeptide(L)'
;MEYKTYKIADLIDEIAMGPFGSNIKVDCFVDEGIPVLNGSNLDGFALSEKSFRYVTPEKADSLKKANASRGDVVITHRGTLGQIAYIPQNSKHDRYVISQSQFRVRCNEKILPEYMVYYFHTALGQHKLLSNSSQVGVPALARPSSTFQQIEIEVPSVQEQRRVISIINALQAKIDCNNKINDNLQQQAQAIYTAMFISNADLAWEQGRLSDLITVKYGKDHKKLAD
;
A
#
# COMPACT_ATOMS: atom_id res chain seq x y z
N MET A 1 -13.30 -7.35 26.12
CA MET A 1 -12.43 -6.22 25.71
C MET A 1 -13.11 -4.92 26.05
N GLU A 2 -12.43 -4.06 26.76
CA GLU A 2 -12.90 -2.70 27.02
C GLU A 2 -12.31 -1.77 25.94
N TYR A 3 -13.18 -1.03 25.26
CA TYR A 3 -12.79 -0.03 24.26
C TYR A 3 -13.01 1.37 24.81
N LYS A 4 -12.10 2.28 24.48
CA LYS A 4 -12.24 3.70 24.78
C LYS A 4 -12.31 4.49 23.49
N THR A 5 -13.24 5.44 23.40
CA THR A 5 -13.35 6.33 22.25
C THR A 5 -12.35 7.46 22.38
N TYR A 6 -11.58 7.68 21.32
CA TYR A 6 -10.62 8.78 21.21
C TYR A 6 -10.81 9.50 19.88
N LYS A 7 -10.53 10.79 19.85
CA LYS A 7 -10.22 11.47 18.60
C LYS A 7 -8.80 11.09 18.16
N ILE A 8 -8.55 11.06 16.86
CA ILE A 8 -7.19 10.82 16.34
C ILE A 8 -6.20 11.84 16.90
N ALA A 9 -6.63 13.09 17.12
CA ALA A 9 -5.79 14.11 17.76
C ALA A 9 -5.22 13.66 19.13
N ASP A 10 -5.95 12.83 19.88
CA ASP A 10 -5.54 12.34 21.21
C ASP A 10 -4.61 11.10 21.13
N LEU A 11 -4.39 10.57 19.93
CA LEU A 11 -3.65 9.34 19.64
C LEU A 11 -2.33 9.58 18.88
N ILE A 12 -2.05 10.83 18.51
CA ILE A 12 -0.86 11.18 17.72
C ILE A 12 -0.08 12.30 18.37
N ASP A 13 1.25 12.25 18.24
CA ASP A 13 2.17 13.31 18.67
C ASP A 13 2.40 14.34 17.57
N GLU A 14 2.37 13.91 16.32
CA GLU A 14 2.66 14.78 15.18
C GLU A 14 1.80 14.39 13.96
N ILE A 15 1.39 15.43 13.22
CA ILE A 15 0.84 15.30 11.88
C ILE A 15 1.52 16.31 10.96
N ALA A 16 1.93 15.89 9.77
CA ALA A 16 2.60 16.75 8.81
C ALA A 16 2.19 16.46 7.38
N MET A 17 1.91 17.51 6.63
CA MET A 17 1.59 17.43 5.20
C MET A 17 2.85 17.22 4.38
N GLY A 18 2.71 16.54 3.25
CA GLY A 18 3.74 16.51 2.23
C GLY A 18 4.07 17.90 1.68
N PRO A 19 5.19 18.05 0.98
CA PRO A 19 5.64 19.33 0.48
C PRO A 19 4.73 19.83 -0.63
N PHE A 20 4.65 21.16 -0.82
CA PHE A 20 3.99 21.70 -2.01
C PHE A 20 4.69 21.22 -3.28
N GLY A 21 3.94 21.01 -4.37
CA GLY A 21 4.46 20.46 -5.62
C GLY A 21 5.63 21.26 -6.22
N SER A 22 5.69 22.58 -5.96
CA SER A 22 6.82 23.42 -6.35
C SER A 22 8.13 23.11 -5.61
N ASN A 23 8.06 22.40 -4.46
CA ASN A 23 9.22 22.07 -3.65
C ASN A 23 9.93 20.79 -4.07
N ILE A 24 9.27 19.90 -4.82
CA ILE A 24 9.88 18.70 -5.42
C ILE A 24 9.52 18.70 -6.91
N LYS A 25 10.43 19.20 -7.73
CA LYS A 25 10.34 19.17 -9.20
C LYS A 25 11.11 17.97 -9.74
N VAL A 26 10.93 17.69 -11.02
CA VAL A 26 11.58 16.55 -11.70
C VAL A 26 13.11 16.65 -11.63
N ASP A 27 13.65 17.85 -11.69
CA ASP A 27 15.08 18.16 -11.59
C ASP A 27 15.69 17.94 -10.19
N CYS A 28 14.87 17.73 -9.17
CA CYS A 28 15.33 17.40 -7.82
C CYS A 28 15.63 15.91 -7.63
N PHE A 29 15.22 15.06 -8.57
CA PHE A 29 15.42 13.62 -8.43
C PHE A 29 16.84 13.21 -8.85
N VAL A 30 17.38 12.25 -8.11
CA VAL A 30 18.70 11.65 -8.30
C VAL A 30 18.57 10.13 -8.31
N ASP A 31 19.61 9.42 -8.77
CA ASP A 31 19.60 7.97 -8.86
C ASP A 31 19.66 7.28 -7.50
N GLU A 32 20.31 7.91 -6.52
CA GLU A 32 20.49 7.39 -5.16
C GLU A 32 20.33 8.52 -4.13
N GLY A 33 19.84 8.17 -2.93
CA GLY A 33 19.68 9.15 -1.84
C GLY A 33 18.53 8.80 -0.90
N ILE A 34 17.76 9.81 -0.50
CA ILE A 34 16.58 9.64 0.37
C ILE A 34 15.36 9.30 -0.50
N PRO A 35 14.71 8.15 -0.27
CA PRO A 35 13.56 7.74 -1.09
C PRO A 35 12.35 8.64 -0.88
N VAL A 36 11.67 8.94 -1.99
CA VAL A 36 10.42 9.71 -2.01
C VAL A 36 9.25 8.75 -2.19
N LEU A 37 8.31 8.80 -1.25
CA LEU A 37 7.12 7.96 -1.27
C LEU A 37 6.09 8.46 -2.29
N ASN A 38 5.40 7.53 -2.90
CA ASN A 38 4.27 7.77 -3.78
C ASN A 38 3.13 6.79 -3.46
N GLY A 39 2.00 6.89 -4.17
CA GLY A 39 0.84 6.04 -3.91
C GLY A 39 1.12 4.54 -4.05
N SER A 40 1.99 4.12 -4.97
CA SER A 40 2.32 2.68 -5.17
C SER A 40 3.11 2.08 -4.00
N ASN A 41 3.67 2.90 -3.11
CA ASN A 41 4.33 2.42 -1.90
C ASN A 41 3.35 2.15 -0.75
N LEU A 42 2.06 2.54 -0.89
CA LEU A 42 1.02 2.43 0.13
C LEU A 42 -0.05 1.38 -0.24
N ASP A 43 0.32 0.34 -0.99
CA ASP A 43 -0.62 -0.67 -1.49
C ASP A 43 -1.02 -1.71 -0.45
N GLY A 44 -0.34 -1.77 0.69
CA GLY A 44 -0.58 -2.74 1.76
C GLY A 44 -0.64 -2.10 3.13
N PHE A 45 -0.60 -2.93 4.16
CA PHE A 45 -0.52 -2.45 5.55
C PHE A 45 0.82 -1.79 5.86
N ALA A 46 1.91 -2.44 5.44
CA ALA A 46 3.26 -1.93 5.57
C ALA A 46 3.70 -1.23 4.29
N LEU A 47 4.61 -0.27 4.42
CA LEU A 47 5.23 0.41 3.30
C LEU A 47 5.87 -0.60 2.33
N SER A 48 5.49 -0.52 1.05
CA SER A 48 6.13 -1.27 -0.03
C SER A 48 7.39 -0.56 -0.49
N GLU A 49 8.53 -1.23 -0.39
CA GLU A 49 9.84 -0.67 -0.75
C GLU A 49 10.23 -0.96 -2.21
N LYS A 50 9.24 -0.90 -3.10
CA LYS A 50 9.42 -1.08 -4.55
C LYS A 50 9.42 0.27 -5.26
N SER A 51 10.38 0.45 -6.18
CA SER A 51 10.38 1.57 -7.13
C SER A 51 10.32 2.97 -6.51
N PHE A 52 11.38 3.39 -5.85
CA PHE A 52 11.52 4.75 -5.37
C PHE A 52 12.15 5.68 -6.43
N ARG A 53 11.81 6.96 -6.34
CA ARG A 53 12.66 8.06 -6.77
C ARG A 53 13.38 8.59 -5.55
N TYR A 54 14.54 9.21 -5.75
CA TYR A 54 15.36 9.68 -4.64
C TYR A 54 15.60 11.18 -4.75
N VAL A 55 15.85 11.79 -3.62
CA VAL A 55 16.34 13.18 -3.52
C VAL A 55 17.63 13.18 -2.71
N THR A 56 18.44 14.22 -2.87
CA THR A 56 19.67 14.34 -2.05
C THR A 56 19.33 14.52 -0.57
N PRO A 57 20.23 14.16 0.37
CA PRO A 57 20.05 14.39 1.80
C PRO A 57 19.74 15.86 2.12
N GLU A 58 20.44 16.81 1.48
CA GLU A 58 20.26 18.25 1.67
C GLU A 58 18.86 18.70 1.23
N LYS A 59 18.37 18.10 0.11
CA LYS A 59 17.01 18.34 -0.36
C LYS A 59 16.00 17.83 0.65
N ALA A 60 16.16 16.60 1.15
CA ALA A 60 15.29 16.05 2.18
C ALA A 60 15.29 16.91 3.45
N ASP A 61 16.47 17.41 3.89
CA ASP A 61 16.60 18.30 5.06
C ASP A 61 15.83 19.61 4.85
N SER A 62 15.85 20.16 3.64
CA SER A 62 15.09 21.37 3.31
C SER A 62 13.57 21.19 3.40
N LEU A 63 13.08 19.96 3.25
CA LEU A 63 11.66 19.60 3.30
C LEU A 63 11.12 19.36 4.73
N LYS A 64 11.98 19.44 5.74
CA LYS A 64 11.65 19.46 7.18
C LYS A 64 10.61 18.37 7.57
N LYS A 65 9.37 18.81 7.87
CA LYS A 65 8.27 17.97 8.37
C LYS A 65 7.76 16.95 7.35
N ALA A 66 8.06 17.11 6.06
CA ALA A 66 7.72 16.12 5.05
C ALA A 66 8.61 14.86 5.09
N ASN A 67 9.60 14.83 5.98
CA ASN A 67 10.36 13.60 6.25
C ASN A 67 9.55 12.68 7.16
N ALA A 68 9.47 11.41 6.77
CA ALA A 68 8.88 10.32 7.54
C ALA A 68 9.97 9.35 7.97
N SER A 69 9.78 8.69 9.11
CA SER A 69 10.71 7.75 9.70
C SER A 69 10.01 6.44 10.06
N ARG A 70 10.78 5.44 10.45
CA ARG A 70 10.25 4.18 10.97
C ARG A 70 9.23 4.45 12.09
N GLY A 71 8.09 3.76 12.05
CA GLY A 71 6.98 3.93 12.97
C GLY A 71 5.98 5.03 12.59
N ASP A 72 6.28 5.90 11.62
CA ASP A 72 5.29 6.85 11.12
C ASP A 72 4.25 6.12 10.25
N VAL A 73 3.03 6.64 10.22
CA VAL A 73 1.94 6.22 9.33
C VAL A 73 1.77 7.26 8.24
N VAL A 74 1.68 6.81 7.00
CA VAL A 74 1.53 7.68 5.82
C VAL A 74 0.16 7.43 5.18
N ILE A 75 -0.52 8.51 4.84
CA ILE A 75 -1.88 8.50 4.31
C ILE A 75 -1.94 9.32 3.01
N THR A 76 -2.60 8.79 1.99
CA THR A 76 -2.86 9.52 0.74
C THR A 76 -4.12 10.36 0.88
N HIS A 77 -4.00 11.67 0.69
CA HIS A 77 -5.11 12.61 0.75
C HIS A 77 -5.57 13.13 -0.61
N ARG A 78 -4.86 12.82 -1.70
CA ARG A 78 -5.20 13.25 -3.05
C ARG A 78 -4.82 12.18 -4.08
N GLY A 79 -5.71 11.93 -5.04
CA GLY A 79 -5.57 10.88 -6.04
C GLY A 79 -6.21 9.58 -5.55
N THR A 80 -5.42 8.54 -5.31
CA THR A 80 -5.91 7.26 -4.79
C THR A 80 -6.22 7.37 -3.30
N LEU A 81 -7.42 7.85 -2.98
CA LEU A 81 -7.83 8.04 -1.58
C LEU A 81 -7.97 6.70 -0.84
N GLY A 82 -7.82 6.76 0.47
CA GLY A 82 -7.98 5.60 1.36
C GLY A 82 -6.71 4.76 1.55
N GLN A 83 -5.65 5.03 0.78
CA GLN A 83 -4.36 4.38 1.00
C GLN A 83 -3.73 4.87 2.31
N ILE A 84 -3.37 3.92 3.15
CA ILE A 84 -2.71 4.15 4.44
C ILE A 84 -1.76 2.99 4.74
N ALA A 85 -0.53 3.30 5.10
CA ALA A 85 0.47 2.30 5.47
C ALA A 85 1.39 2.82 6.57
N TYR A 86 1.93 1.92 7.39
CA TYR A 86 2.99 2.27 8.35
C TYR A 86 4.37 1.96 7.78
N ILE A 87 5.38 2.67 8.27
CA ILE A 87 6.78 2.42 7.95
C ILE A 87 7.33 1.42 8.97
N PRO A 88 7.67 0.17 8.57
CA PRO A 88 8.14 -0.85 9.50
C PRO A 88 9.45 -0.47 10.18
N GLN A 89 9.68 -1.02 11.39
CA GLN A 89 10.95 -0.82 12.10
C GLN A 89 12.15 -1.45 11.38
N ASN A 90 11.92 -2.47 10.56
CA ASN A 90 12.92 -3.16 9.75
C ASN A 90 12.96 -2.70 8.29
N SER A 91 12.38 -1.55 7.96
CA SER A 91 12.47 -0.98 6.61
C SER A 91 13.91 -0.69 6.21
N LYS A 92 14.21 -0.75 4.90
CA LYS A 92 15.58 -0.60 4.37
C LYS A 92 16.20 0.76 4.66
N HIS A 93 15.37 1.80 4.67
CA HIS A 93 15.81 3.16 4.92
C HIS A 93 15.30 3.67 6.26
N ASP A 94 16.08 4.52 6.92
CA ASP A 94 15.69 5.14 8.20
C ASP A 94 14.77 6.34 7.98
N ARG A 95 14.84 6.94 6.79
CA ARG A 95 14.15 8.18 6.43
C ARG A 95 13.60 8.12 5.02
N TYR A 96 12.43 8.69 4.86
CA TYR A 96 11.71 8.84 3.60
C TYR A 96 11.18 10.26 3.48
N VAL A 97 10.94 10.74 2.27
CA VAL A 97 10.19 11.98 2.02
C VAL A 97 8.81 11.60 1.50
N ILE A 98 7.74 12.09 2.14
CA ILE A 98 6.38 11.90 1.64
C ILE A 98 6.10 12.83 0.45
N SER A 99 5.26 12.39 -0.49
CA SER A 99 4.87 13.20 -1.65
C SER A 99 3.87 14.30 -1.28
N GLN A 100 3.66 15.24 -2.20
CA GLN A 100 2.65 16.30 -2.07
C GLN A 100 1.21 15.80 -1.90
N SER A 101 0.94 14.54 -2.26
CA SER A 101 -0.39 13.93 -2.17
C SER A 101 -0.61 13.16 -0.87
N GLN A 102 0.35 13.21 0.04
CA GLN A 102 0.38 12.46 1.28
C GLN A 102 0.50 13.36 2.50
N PHE A 103 0.08 12.84 3.63
CA PHE A 103 0.47 13.35 4.95
C PHE A 103 0.91 12.18 5.81
N ARG A 104 1.70 12.48 6.85
CA ARG A 104 2.16 11.49 7.82
C ARG A 104 1.68 11.83 9.21
N VAL A 105 1.53 10.81 10.03
CA VAL A 105 1.28 10.95 11.46
C VAL A 105 2.27 10.10 12.26
N ARG A 106 2.63 10.58 13.44
CA ARG A 106 3.37 9.83 14.45
C ARG A 106 2.43 9.50 15.58
N CYS A 107 2.24 8.20 15.82
CA CYS A 107 1.42 7.71 16.93
C CYS A 107 2.08 7.98 18.26
N ASN A 108 1.26 8.24 19.30
CA ASN A 108 1.72 8.27 20.69
C ASN A 108 1.60 6.88 21.35
N GLU A 109 1.85 6.81 22.67
CA GLU A 109 1.86 5.55 23.41
C GLU A 109 0.48 4.87 23.53
N LYS A 110 -0.63 5.53 23.16
CA LYS A 110 -2.00 4.98 23.27
C LYS A 110 -2.38 4.09 22.10
N ILE A 111 -1.74 4.28 20.95
CA ILE A 111 -2.03 3.51 19.73
C ILE A 111 -0.77 3.07 19.01
N LEU A 112 -0.72 1.81 18.62
CA LEU A 112 0.37 1.28 17.78
C LEU A 112 0.13 1.63 16.30
N PRO A 113 1.17 2.01 15.54
CA PRO A 113 1.05 2.35 14.11
C PRO A 113 0.38 1.26 13.28
N GLU A 114 0.75 0.00 13.52
CA GLU A 114 0.18 -1.16 12.85
C GLU A 114 -1.33 -1.27 13.14
N TYR A 115 -1.73 -1.07 14.41
CA TYR A 115 -3.14 -1.14 14.79
C TYR A 115 -3.94 -0.03 14.12
N MET A 116 -3.43 1.21 14.08
CA MET A 116 -4.06 2.33 13.38
C MET A 116 -4.28 1.98 11.90
N VAL A 117 -3.26 1.45 11.22
CA VAL A 117 -3.36 1.06 9.81
C VAL A 117 -4.40 -0.04 9.63
N TYR A 118 -4.38 -1.11 10.44
CA TYR A 118 -5.36 -2.19 10.35
C TYR A 118 -6.79 -1.69 10.57
N TYR A 119 -6.99 -0.81 11.54
CA TYR A 119 -8.30 -0.19 11.76
C TYR A 119 -8.78 0.54 10.50
N PHE A 120 -7.95 1.38 9.89
CA PHE A 120 -8.32 2.15 8.71
C PHE A 120 -8.42 1.30 7.42
N HIS A 121 -7.94 0.07 7.41
CA HIS A 121 -8.22 -0.89 6.33
C HIS A 121 -9.56 -1.65 6.51
N THR A 122 -10.24 -1.51 7.65
CA THR A 122 -11.61 -2.05 7.80
C THR A 122 -12.62 -1.20 7.03
N ALA A 123 -13.78 -1.78 6.69
CA ALA A 123 -14.87 -1.04 6.04
C ALA A 123 -15.30 0.20 6.84
N LEU A 124 -15.38 0.07 8.19
CA LEU A 124 -15.70 1.19 9.08
C LEU A 124 -14.62 2.27 9.07
N GLY A 125 -13.34 1.87 9.14
CA GLY A 125 -12.20 2.79 9.10
C GLY A 125 -12.14 3.55 7.78
N GLN A 126 -12.28 2.85 6.65
CA GLN A 126 -12.34 3.47 5.32
C GLN A 126 -13.51 4.44 5.19
N HIS A 127 -14.70 4.07 5.67
CA HIS A 127 -15.86 4.96 5.68
C HIS A 127 -15.57 6.26 6.45
N LYS A 128 -14.99 6.17 7.64
CA LYS A 128 -14.62 7.34 8.45
C LYS A 128 -13.53 8.19 7.78
N LEU A 129 -12.51 7.56 7.20
CA LEU A 129 -11.40 8.24 6.51
C LEU A 129 -11.91 9.04 5.29
N LEU A 130 -12.86 8.46 4.54
CA LEU A 130 -13.35 9.02 3.28
C LEU A 130 -14.61 9.88 3.42
N SER A 131 -15.16 10.02 4.62
CA SER A 131 -16.42 10.74 4.88
C SER A 131 -16.42 12.20 4.40
N ASN A 132 -15.24 12.84 4.31
CA ASN A 132 -15.06 14.22 3.86
C ASN A 132 -14.30 14.30 2.51
N SER A 133 -14.42 13.27 1.67
CA SER A 133 -13.81 13.27 0.35
C SER A 133 -14.64 14.06 -0.67
N SER A 134 -13.98 14.84 -1.51
CA SER A 134 -14.56 15.45 -2.71
C SER A 134 -14.18 14.60 -3.92
N GLN A 135 -15.16 14.30 -4.77
CA GLN A 135 -14.96 13.54 -6.01
C GLN A 135 -15.04 14.44 -7.26
N VAL A 136 -15.10 15.75 -7.08
CA VAL A 136 -15.12 16.70 -8.20
C VAL A 136 -13.69 16.93 -8.68
N GLY A 137 -13.38 16.53 -9.90
CA GLY A 137 -12.02 16.56 -10.46
C GLY A 137 -11.14 15.45 -9.92
N VAL A 138 -9.93 15.78 -9.46
CA VAL A 138 -9.04 14.80 -8.78
C VAL A 138 -9.56 14.55 -7.37
N PRO A 139 -9.90 13.29 -7.00
CA PRO A 139 -10.39 12.98 -5.67
C PRO A 139 -9.43 13.49 -4.58
N ALA A 140 -9.98 14.16 -3.57
CA ALA A 140 -9.18 14.73 -2.48
C ALA A 140 -9.96 14.76 -1.17
N LEU A 141 -9.25 14.60 -0.04
CA LEU A 141 -9.81 14.88 1.28
C LEU A 141 -9.84 16.39 1.53
N ALA A 142 -10.97 16.90 1.98
CA ALA A 142 -11.08 18.31 2.38
C ALA A 142 -10.32 18.51 3.71
N ARG A 143 -9.40 19.48 3.76
CA ARG A 143 -8.61 19.82 4.94
C ARG A 143 -8.01 18.57 5.62
N PRO A 144 -7.19 17.75 4.93
CA PRO A 144 -6.88 16.38 5.32
C PRO A 144 -6.34 16.25 6.75
N SER A 145 -5.43 17.11 7.18
CA SER A 145 -4.85 17.05 8.52
C SER A 145 -5.87 17.32 9.64
N SER A 146 -6.65 18.40 9.52
CA SER A 146 -7.64 18.75 10.54
C SER A 146 -8.84 17.79 10.54
N THR A 147 -9.28 17.35 9.36
CA THR A 147 -10.37 16.38 9.26
C THR A 147 -9.95 15.04 9.86
N PHE A 148 -8.76 14.55 9.54
CA PHE A 148 -8.24 13.29 10.09
C PHE A 148 -8.15 13.33 11.63
N GLN A 149 -7.67 14.43 12.20
CA GLN A 149 -7.58 14.61 13.66
C GLN A 149 -8.92 14.55 14.39
N GLN A 150 -10.03 14.90 13.72
CA GLN A 150 -11.37 14.89 14.31
C GLN A 150 -12.07 13.53 14.23
N ILE A 151 -11.52 12.56 13.49
CA ILE A 151 -12.11 11.22 13.41
C ILE A 151 -12.06 10.58 14.80
N GLU A 152 -13.22 10.07 15.24
CA GLU A 152 -13.34 9.32 16.48
C GLU A 152 -13.23 7.82 16.19
N ILE A 153 -12.38 7.14 16.94
CA ILE A 153 -12.19 5.69 16.86
C ILE A 153 -12.23 5.04 18.24
N GLU A 154 -12.69 3.81 18.30
CA GLU A 154 -12.64 2.98 19.50
C GLU A 154 -11.34 2.19 19.53
N VAL A 155 -10.58 2.35 20.59
CA VAL A 155 -9.24 1.77 20.75
C VAL A 155 -9.20 0.93 22.03
N PRO A 156 -8.77 -0.34 21.95
CA PRO A 156 -8.57 -1.18 23.14
C PRO A 156 -7.22 -0.87 23.80
N SER A 157 -6.92 -1.52 24.91
CA SER A 157 -5.61 -1.41 25.55
C SER A 157 -4.47 -1.79 24.59
N VAL A 158 -3.28 -1.21 24.80
CA VAL A 158 -2.08 -1.51 23.98
C VAL A 158 -1.76 -3.01 23.99
N GLN A 159 -2.03 -3.72 25.10
CA GLN A 159 -1.85 -5.17 25.16
C GLN A 159 -2.78 -5.90 24.17
N GLU A 160 -4.05 -5.51 24.09
CA GLU A 160 -4.99 -6.08 23.12
C GLU A 160 -4.67 -5.68 21.68
N GLN A 161 -4.19 -4.45 21.46
CA GLN A 161 -3.68 -4.04 20.13
C GLN A 161 -2.55 -4.96 19.66
N ARG A 162 -1.56 -5.25 20.53
CA ARG A 162 -0.46 -6.20 20.22
C ARG A 162 -0.98 -7.58 19.88
N ARG A 163 -2.02 -8.06 20.59
CA ARG A 163 -2.65 -9.35 20.31
C ARG A 163 -3.30 -9.38 18.93
N VAL A 164 -4.07 -8.34 18.60
CA VAL A 164 -4.68 -8.20 17.25
C VAL A 164 -3.62 -8.15 16.17
N ILE A 165 -2.58 -7.33 16.35
CA ILE A 165 -1.45 -7.20 15.43
C ILE A 165 -0.77 -8.55 15.21
N SER A 166 -0.51 -9.32 16.27
CA SER A 166 0.13 -10.63 16.19
C SER A 166 -0.68 -11.61 15.32
N ILE A 167 -2.00 -11.63 15.49
CA ILE A 167 -2.88 -12.49 14.69
C ILE A 167 -2.86 -12.08 13.21
N ILE A 168 -3.00 -10.79 12.91
CA ILE A 168 -3.02 -10.29 11.54
C ILE A 168 -1.66 -10.55 10.86
N ASN A 169 -0.55 -10.29 11.57
CA ASN A 169 0.79 -10.53 11.04
C ASN A 169 1.03 -12.02 10.75
N ALA A 170 0.54 -12.93 11.58
CA ALA A 170 0.64 -14.37 11.34
C ALA A 170 -0.13 -14.80 10.08
N LEU A 171 -1.34 -14.23 9.86
CA LEU A 171 -2.12 -14.46 8.65
C LEU A 171 -1.42 -13.88 7.42
N GLN A 172 -0.91 -12.65 7.50
CA GLN A 172 -0.18 -12.03 6.41
C GLN A 172 1.07 -12.83 6.02
N ALA A 173 1.86 -13.28 7.01
CA ALA A 173 3.03 -14.12 6.76
C ALA A 173 2.66 -15.43 6.05
N LYS A 174 1.50 -16.02 6.38
CA LYS A 174 1.01 -17.22 5.68
C LYS A 174 0.59 -16.93 4.23
N ILE A 175 -0.07 -15.81 3.99
CA ILE A 175 -0.42 -15.36 2.63
C ILE A 175 0.85 -15.15 1.80
N ASP A 176 1.86 -14.46 2.34
CA ASP A 176 3.12 -14.19 1.66
C ASP A 176 3.89 -15.49 1.36
N CYS A 177 3.89 -16.43 2.30
CA CYS A 177 4.48 -17.77 2.09
C CYS A 177 3.78 -18.53 0.96
N ASN A 178 2.44 -18.54 0.96
CA ASN A 178 1.66 -19.20 -0.10
C ASN A 178 1.91 -18.57 -1.47
N ASN A 179 1.98 -17.24 -1.56
CA ASN A 179 2.30 -16.54 -2.80
C ASN A 179 3.68 -16.94 -3.34
N LYS A 180 4.71 -17.00 -2.47
CA LYS A 180 6.05 -17.47 -2.86
C LYS A 180 6.05 -18.93 -3.35
N ILE A 181 5.25 -19.79 -2.72
CA ILE A 181 5.09 -21.18 -3.17
C ILE A 181 4.44 -21.22 -4.55
N ASN A 182 3.37 -20.46 -4.77
CA ASN A 182 2.70 -20.40 -6.07
C ASN A 182 3.63 -19.88 -7.17
N ASP A 183 4.39 -18.81 -6.92
CA ASP A 183 5.37 -18.28 -7.87
C ASP A 183 6.44 -19.33 -8.22
N ASN A 184 6.93 -20.05 -7.22
CA ASN A 184 7.91 -21.12 -7.42
C ASN A 184 7.33 -22.28 -8.24
N LEU A 185 6.11 -22.72 -7.94
CA LEU A 185 5.43 -23.78 -8.70
C LEU A 185 5.19 -23.36 -10.15
N GLN A 186 4.82 -22.11 -10.38
CA GLN A 186 4.65 -21.57 -11.74
C GLN A 186 5.99 -21.58 -12.51
N GLN A 187 7.08 -21.16 -11.88
CA GLN A 187 8.41 -21.20 -12.48
C GLN A 187 8.85 -22.63 -12.80
N GLN A 188 8.61 -23.59 -11.88
CA GLN A 188 8.90 -25.00 -12.12
C GLN A 188 8.09 -25.57 -13.28
N ALA A 189 6.79 -25.29 -13.33
CA ALA A 189 5.93 -25.73 -14.44
C ALA A 189 6.41 -25.16 -15.78
N GLN A 190 6.78 -23.88 -15.81
CA GLN A 190 7.33 -23.24 -17.01
C GLN A 190 8.67 -23.88 -17.43
N ALA A 191 9.55 -24.17 -16.48
CA ALA A 191 10.83 -24.84 -16.78
C ALA A 191 10.63 -26.23 -17.34
N ILE A 192 9.74 -27.03 -16.77
CA ILE A 192 9.38 -28.37 -17.26
C ILE A 192 8.81 -28.29 -18.68
N TYR A 193 7.84 -27.38 -18.89
CA TYR A 193 7.26 -27.16 -20.20
C TYR A 193 8.32 -26.81 -21.25
N THR A 194 9.20 -25.85 -20.92
CA THR A 194 10.28 -25.43 -21.81
C THR A 194 11.23 -26.59 -22.11
N ALA A 195 11.62 -27.36 -21.10
CA ALA A 195 12.47 -28.52 -21.30
C ALA A 195 11.83 -29.58 -22.17
N MET A 196 10.56 -29.92 -21.94
CA MET A 196 9.87 -31.01 -22.64
C MET A 196 9.49 -30.63 -24.07
N PHE A 197 8.97 -29.42 -24.28
CA PHE A 197 8.31 -29.05 -25.56
C PHE A 197 9.08 -28.04 -26.40
N ILE A 198 10.10 -27.38 -25.83
CA ILE A 198 10.88 -26.36 -26.55
C ILE A 198 12.33 -26.82 -26.74
N SER A 199 13.04 -27.08 -25.62
CA SER A 199 14.48 -27.41 -25.69
C SER A 199 14.73 -28.83 -26.21
N ASN A 200 13.88 -29.78 -25.86
CA ASN A 200 13.97 -31.19 -26.29
C ASN A 200 12.82 -31.58 -27.24
N ALA A 201 12.28 -30.63 -27.99
CA ALA A 201 11.28 -30.92 -28.99
C ALA A 201 11.82 -31.94 -30.02
N ASP A 202 11.07 -33.02 -30.23
CA ASP A 202 11.45 -34.02 -31.25
C ASP A 202 11.16 -33.44 -32.63
N LEU A 203 12.16 -33.42 -33.47
CA LEU A 203 12.02 -32.97 -34.86
C LEU A 203 11.07 -33.87 -35.71
N ALA A 204 10.77 -35.05 -35.18
CA ALA A 204 9.78 -35.99 -35.78
C ALA A 204 8.34 -35.67 -35.38
N TRP A 205 8.07 -34.68 -34.55
CA TRP A 205 6.68 -34.33 -34.22
C TRP A 205 5.94 -33.80 -35.45
N GLU A 206 4.77 -34.36 -35.68
CA GLU A 206 3.91 -33.93 -36.79
C GLU A 206 3.44 -32.48 -36.58
N GLN A 207 3.52 -31.70 -37.63
CA GLN A 207 2.97 -30.35 -37.64
C GLN A 207 1.53 -30.39 -38.14
N GLY A 208 0.59 -29.90 -37.36
CA GLY A 208 -0.82 -29.78 -37.68
C GLY A 208 -1.39 -28.40 -37.38
N ARG A 209 -2.58 -28.13 -37.87
CA ARG A 209 -3.29 -26.90 -37.52
C ARG A 209 -4.07 -27.10 -36.22
N LEU A 210 -4.14 -26.03 -35.42
CA LEU A 210 -4.92 -26.08 -34.16
C LEU A 210 -6.39 -26.43 -34.41
N SER A 211 -6.95 -26.05 -35.57
CA SER A 211 -8.30 -26.44 -36.02
C SER A 211 -8.52 -27.94 -36.17
N ASP A 212 -7.46 -28.72 -36.33
CA ASP A 212 -7.55 -30.16 -36.50
C ASP A 212 -7.66 -30.89 -35.15
N LEU A 213 -7.27 -30.16 -34.06
CA LEU A 213 -7.25 -30.70 -32.70
C LEU A 213 -8.38 -30.17 -31.82
N ILE A 214 -8.91 -28.98 -32.11
CA ILE A 214 -9.94 -28.34 -31.29
C ILE A 214 -11.06 -27.75 -32.12
N THR A 215 -12.27 -27.77 -31.56
CA THR A 215 -13.42 -27.02 -32.09
C THR A 215 -13.70 -25.85 -31.19
N VAL A 216 -13.61 -24.62 -31.76
CA VAL A 216 -13.90 -23.40 -30.99
C VAL A 216 -15.42 -23.17 -30.98
N LYS A 217 -16.01 -23.08 -29.79
CA LYS A 217 -17.38 -22.61 -29.59
C LYS A 217 -17.36 -21.26 -28.89
N TYR A 218 -17.96 -20.27 -29.52
CA TYR A 218 -18.14 -18.97 -28.90
C TYR A 218 -19.27 -19.02 -27.88
N GLY A 219 -19.05 -18.41 -26.71
CA GLY A 219 -20.11 -18.21 -25.73
C GLY A 219 -21.20 -17.26 -26.25
N LYS A 220 -22.43 -17.36 -25.72
CA LYS A 220 -23.48 -16.36 -26.02
C LYS A 220 -23.15 -15.03 -25.40
N ASP A 221 -23.37 -13.93 -26.15
CA ASP A 221 -23.25 -12.58 -25.67
C ASP A 221 -24.24 -12.35 -24.51
N HIS A 222 -23.75 -12.03 -23.32
CA HIS A 222 -24.58 -11.76 -22.14
C HIS A 222 -25.53 -10.57 -22.29
N LYS A 223 -25.29 -9.68 -23.27
CA LYS A 223 -26.17 -8.54 -23.56
C LYS A 223 -27.56 -8.91 -24.06
N LYS A 224 -27.80 -10.19 -24.39
CA LYS A 224 -29.11 -10.70 -24.84
C LYS A 224 -29.88 -11.45 -23.75
N LEU A 225 -29.44 -11.39 -22.49
CA LEU A 225 -30.11 -12.05 -21.35
C LEU A 225 -30.83 -11.04 -20.43
N ALA A 226 -31.07 -9.81 -20.91
CA ALA A 226 -31.94 -8.87 -20.27
C ALA A 226 -33.26 -8.90 -21.04
N ASP A 227 -34.24 -9.65 -20.49
CA ASP A 227 -35.69 -9.35 -20.42
C ASP A 227 -36.36 -10.52 -19.71
#